data_b6477440d7b7a18db2b6b9e236c27901
#
_entry.id   b6477440d7b7a18db2b6b9e236c27901
#
_cell.length_a   1.000
_cell.length_b   1.000
_cell.length_c   1.000
_cell.angle_alpha   90.00
_cell.angle_beta   90.00
_cell.angle_gamma   90.00
#
_symmetry.space_group_name_H-M   'P 1'
#
loop_
_entity.id
_entity.type
_entity.pdbx_description
1 polymer ?
#
loop_
_entity_poly.entity_id
_entity_poly.type
_entity_poly.pdbx_seq_one_letter_code
_entity_poly.pdbx_strand_id
1 'polypeptide(L)'
;LRSKQHEFNGVESLKRVFGSAQGKQNVPAKFVYLNDIDSEPVTADGFLTWYDARERHPTRSEYRMYFPTTSVSEKAVKGDLLVIGRRPDGSVLVVVAQGDSTVASQVRWLFGAQNFDGTGYLIRENPETEQDRIAFASRAILEAIGVDVETSQDAMLEDMLRRFHGAFPSTREFSSYARSTLTGVHHGDNGDGVLMAWMEREESLFRTLERHLIADRLVAGFGHDVDAFIAFSLSVQNRRKSRVGLALENHLEHLFLQRGVRHSRTGVTENRSKPDFLFPGVQQYHDFAFDAKRLTVLGVKSTCKDRWRQVLAEADRVEQKHLLTLESAISSNQTDEMRAKKLQLVLPAQLHRTFLPAQQAWLATIE
;
A
#
# COMPACT_ATOMS: atom_id res chain seq x y z
N LEU A 1 21.51 26.84 -16.47
CA LEU A 1 22.74 26.03 -16.37
C LEU A 1 22.42 24.85 -15.50
N ARG A 2 22.22 23.65 -16.10
CA ARG A 2 22.09 22.42 -15.36
C ARG A 2 23.49 22.07 -14.82
N SER A 3 23.66 22.10 -13.51
CA SER A 3 24.85 21.56 -12.86
C SER A 3 24.93 20.06 -13.23
N LYS A 4 26.03 19.64 -13.85
CA LYS A 4 26.33 18.21 -14.09
C LYS A 4 26.90 17.53 -12.84
N GLN A 5 26.83 18.18 -11.68
CA GLN A 5 27.34 17.61 -10.43
C GLN A 5 26.26 16.73 -9.82
N HIS A 6 26.52 15.45 -9.81
CA HIS A 6 25.70 14.42 -9.15
C HIS A 6 26.02 14.36 -7.65
N GLU A 7 25.94 15.52 -6.97
CA GLU A 7 26.33 15.64 -5.57
C GLU A 7 25.28 16.42 -4.77
N PHE A 8 25.00 15.94 -3.58
CA PHE A 8 24.31 16.70 -2.54
C PHE A 8 25.32 17.29 -1.56
N ASN A 9 25.06 18.49 -1.10
CA ASN A 9 25.84 19.08 -0.02
C ASN A 9 25.61 18.27 1.26
N GLY A 10 26.70 17.92 1.93
CA GLY A 10 26.69 17.17 3.21
C GLY A 10 26.31 18.06 4.37
N VAL A 11 25.02 18.41 4.44
CA VAL A 11 24.46 19.16 5.57
C VAL A 11 24.50 18.33 6.84
N GLU A 12 24.37 18.99 7.99
CA GLU A 12 24.43 18.36 9.32
C GLU A 12 23.45 17.18 9.46
N SER A 13 22.31 17.30 8.81
CA SER A 13 21.30 16.25 8.75
C SER A 13 21.84 14.95 8.12
N LEU A 14 22.55 15.04 7.02
CA LEU A 14 23.16 13.87 6.37
C LEU A 14 24.31 13.30 7.19
N LYS A 15 25.07 14.14 7.89
CA LYS A 15 26.13 13.66 8.81
C LYS A 15 25.57 12.84 9.96
N ARG A 16 24.39 13.17 10.49
CA ARG A 16 23.72 12.34 11.51
C ARG A 16 23.39 10.94 11.00
N VAL A 17 23.01 10.82 9.71
CA VAL A 17 22.66 9.53 9.10
C VAL A 17 23.89 8.72 8.72
N PHE A 18 24.92 9.36 8.15
CA PHE A 18 26.08 8.68 7.57
C PHE A 18 27.34 8.71 8.45
N GLY A 19 27.36 9.60 9.44
CA GLY A 19 28.51 9.76 10.33
C GLY A 19 29.68 10.51 9.68
N SER A 20 30.84 10.47 10.35
CA SER A 20 32.08 11.01 9.81
C SER A 20 32.74 10.00 8.86
N ALA A 21 33.15 10.43 7.68
CA ALA A 21 33.85 9.60 6.72
C ALA A 21 35.37 9.76 6.87
N GLN A 22 36.10 8.67 6.82
CA GLN A 22 37.53 8.63 6.57
C GLN A 22 37.72 8.18 5.12
N GLY A 23 38.15 9.08 4.25
CA GLY A 23 38.21 8.84 2.81
C GLY A 23 36.84 8.79 2.14
N LYS A 24 36.79 8.20 0.94
CA LYS A 24 35.57 7.97 0.20
C LYS A 24 34.90 6.66 0.61
N GLN A 25 33.74 6.74 1.19
CA GLN A 25 32.93 5.57 1.57
C GLN A 25 31.86 5.30 0.53
N ASN A 26 31.93 4.17 -0.16
CA ASN A 26 30.92 3.71 -1.07
C ASN A 26 29.90 2.84 -0.32
N VAL A 27 28.66 3.29 -0.31
CA VAL A 27 27.55 2.58 0.35
C VAL A 27 26.62 2.03 -0.72
N PRO A 28 26.36 0.71 -0.76
CA PRO A 28 25.40 0.13 -1.70
C PRO A 28 24.05 0.81 -1.57
N ALA A 29 23.42 1.13 -2.70
CA ALA A 29 22.18 1.85 -2.71
C ALA A 29 21.22 1.31 -3.76
N LYS A 30 19.93 1.19 -3.38
CA LYS A 30 18.82 0.95 -4.29
C LYS A 30 18.10 2.26 -4.54
N PHE A 31 17.94 2.61 -5.79
CA PHE A 31 17.20 3.80 -6.22
C PHE A 31 15.82 3.40 -6.74
N VAL A 32 14.81 4.16 -6.40
CA VAL A 32 13.41 3.93 -6.80
C VAL A 32 12.79 5.27 -7.21
N TYR A 33 12.18 5.32 -8.39
CA TYR A 33 11.37 6.46 -8.83
C TYR A 33 9.90 6.07 -8.88
N LEU A 34 9.07 6.89 -8.25
CA LEU A 34 7.62 6.71 -8.13
C LEU A 34 6.88 7.88 -8.79
N ASN A 35 5.84 7.59 -9.55
CA ASN A 35 4.93 8.60 -10.12
C ASN A 35 3.50 8.04 -10.19
N ASP A 36 2.54 8.90 -10.52
CA ASP A 36 1.12 8.54 -10.63
C ASP A 36 0.73 7.90 -11.98
N ILE A 37 1.65 7.81 -12.93
CA ILE A 37 1.39 7.41 -14.32
C ILE A 37 1.80 5.96 -14.56
N ASP A 38 3.04 5.61 -14.17
CA ASP A 38 3.60 4.30 -14.42
C ASP A 38 3.00 3.27 -13.46
N SER A 39 2.63 2.11 -13.97
CA SER A 39 2.07 1.01 -13.17
C SER A 39 3.09 0.36 -12.25
N GLU A 40 4.38 0.47 -12.57
CA GLU A 40 5.49 -0.09 -11.82
C GLU A 40 6.56 0.98 -11.58
N PRO A 41 7.23 0.94 -10.41
CA PRO A 41 8.32 1.86 -10.12
C PRO A 41 9.51 1.60 -11.01
N VAL A 42 10.22 2.68 -11.38
CA VAL A 42 11.53 2.55 -12.01
C VAL A 42 12.57 2.33 -10.93
N THR A 43 13.35 1.26 -11.05
CA THR A 43 14.36 0.90 -10.07
C THR A 43 15.75 0.81 -10.70
N ALA A 44 16.77 1.11 -9.90
CA ALA A 44 18.16 0.92 -10.26
C ALA A 44 19.00 0.58 -9.02
N ASP A 45 19.96 -0.32 -9.18
CA ASP A 45 20.97 -0.58 -8.17
C ASP A 45 22.21 0.25 -8.43
N GLY A 46 22.90 0.66 -7.37
CA GLY A 46 24.11 1.47 -7.47
C GLY A 46 24.76 1.70 -6.11
N PHE A 47 25.38 2.85 -5.95
CA PHE A 47 26.02 3.22 -4.69
C PHE A 47 25.93 4.73 -4.47
N LEU A 48 25.99 5.13 -3.19
CA LEU A 48 26.25 6.51 -2.78
C LEU A 48 27.69 6.60 -2.29
N THR A 49 28.38 7.68 -2.64
CA THR A 49 29.72 7.93 -2.10
C THR A 49 29.65 9.09 -1.11
N TRP A 50 29.89 8.78 0.16
CA TRP A 50 29.97 9.76 1.23
C TRP A 50 31.42 10.09 1.54
N TYR A 51 31.81 11.38 1.54
CA TYR A 51 33.18 11.77 1.76
C TYR A 51 33.31 13.22 2.20
N ASP A 52 34.43 13.55 2.84
CA ASP A 52 34.83 14.94 3.12
C ASP A 52 35.67 15.47 1.95
N ALA A 53 35.15 16.40 1.17
CA ALA A 53 35.87 17.04 0.06
C ALA A 53 37.07 17.87 0.54
N ARG A 54 37.16 18.18 1.83
CA ARG A 54 38.26 18.92 2.48
C ARG A 54 38.99 18.10 3.53
N GLU A 55 39.01 16.79 3.44
CA GLU A 55 39.65 15.89 4.40
C GLU A 55 41.11 16.27 4.70
N ARG A 56 41.82 16.82 3.74
CA ARG A 56 43.23 17.27 3.90
C ARG A 56 43.33 18.67 4.49
N HIS A 57 42.24 19.38 4.73
CA HIS A 57 42.29 20.72 5.28
C HIS A 57 42.34 20.66 6.82
N PRO A 58 43.27 21.36 7.48
CA PRO A 58 43.51 21.16 8.92
C PRO A 58 42.38 21.59 9.87
N THR A 59 41.45 22.45 9.39
CA THR A 59 40.41 23.05 10.27
C THR A 59 39.02 23.10 9.63
N ARG A 60 38.84 22.69 8.37
CA ARG A 60 37.58 22.78 7.68
C ARG A 60 37.19 21.45 7.07
N SER A 61 35.97 21.02 7.28
CA SER A 61 35.38 19.88 6.61
C SER A 61 34.26 20.32 5.69
N GLU A 62 34.08 19.63 4.56
CA GLU A 62 33.02 19.86 3.60
C GLU A 62 32.55 18.50 3.10
N TYR A 63 31.53 17.95 3.76
CA TYR A 63 30.98 16.68 3.37
C TYR A 63 30.16 16.79 2.11
N ARG A 64 30.22 15.75 1.28
CA ARG A 64 29.45 15.60 0.06
C ARG A 64 29.00 14.17 -0.12
N MET A 65 27.83 14.03 -0.76
CA MET A 65 27.27 12.78 -1.15
C MET A 65 27.12 12.74 -2.66
N TYR A 66 27.95 11.92 -3.30
CA TYR A 66 27.87 11.68 -4.74
C TYR A 66 26.92 10.52 -5.02
N PHE A 67 26.17 10.60 -6.13
CA PHE A 67 25.34 9.53 -6.67
C PHE A 67 25.61 9.33 -8.17
N PRO A 68 25.58 8.08 -8.69
CA PRO A 68 25.82 7.82 -10.10
C PRO A 68 24.62 8.21 -10.96
N THR A 69 24.84 8.32 -12.27
CA THR A 69 23.75 8.38 -13.23
C THR A 69 23.04 7.02 -13.24
N THR A 70 21.73 7.05 -13.05
CA THR A 70 20.84 5.90 -13.06
C THR A 70 19.55 6.25 -13.79
N SER A 71 18.77 5.24 -14.20
CA SER A 71 17.42 5.47 -14.75
C SER A 71 16.50 6.28 -13.83
N VAL A 72 16.77 6.25 -12.53
CA VAL A 72 16.06 7.04 -11.52
C VAL A 72 16.54 8.50 -11.49
N SER A 73 17.85 8.72 -11.45
CA SER A 73 18.41 10.08 -11.43
C SER A 73 18.15 10.87 -12.71
N GLU A 74 17.99 10.19 -13.85
CA GLU A 74 17.64 10.80 -15.13
C GLU A 74 16.17 11.28 -15.16
N LYS A 75 15.27 10.61 -14.45
CA LYS A 75 13.86 11.01 -14.33
C LYS A 75 13.63 12.10 -13.29
N ALA A 76 14.47 12.15 -12.26
CA ALA A 76 14.33 13.09 -11.14
C ALA A 76 14.43 14.55 -11.61
N VAL A 77 13.50 15.37 -11.17
CA VAL A 77 13.46 16.80 -11.47
C VAL A 77 13.37 17.65 -10.21
N LYS A 78 13.63 18.94 -10.34
CA LYS A 78 13.48 19.88 -9.22
C LYS A 78 12.01 19.96 -8.80
N GLY A 79 11.76 19.73 -7.52
CA GLY A 79 10.42 19.72 -6.92
C GLY A 79 9.97 18.31 -6.52
N ASP A 80 10.65 17.26 -6.99
CA ASP A 80 10.39 15.91 -6.55
C ASP A 80 10.74 15.70 -5.07
N LEU A 81 9.99 14.83 -4.41
CA LEU A 81 10.28 14.41 -3.04
C LEU A 81 11.42 13.42 -3.05
N LEU A 82 12.47 13.69 -2.28
CA LEU A 82 13.59 12.78 -2.07
C LEU A 82 13.55 12.21 -0.65
N VAL A 83 13.59 10.89 -0.53
CA VAL A 83 13.75 10.17 0.75
C VAL A 83 15.02 9.34 0.69
N ILE A 84 15.88 9.45 1.70
CA ILE A 84 17.09 8.66 1.84
C ILE A 84 17.00 7.89 3.17
N GLY A 85 16.91 6.58 3.10
CA GLY A 85 16.80 5.69 4.25
C GLY A 85 17.97 4.75 4.38
N ARG A 86 18.58 4.67 5.56
CA ARG A 86 19.61 3.66 5.85
C ARG A 86 18.93 2.40 6.35
N ARG A 87 19.31 1.25 5.78
CA ARG A 87 18.80 -0.06 6.16
C ARG A 87 19.65 -0.68 7.29
N PRO A 88 19.11 -1.66 8.03
CA PRO A 88 19.84 -2.37 9.07
C PRO A 88 21.11 -3.07 8.57
N ASP A 89 21.13 -3.54 7.31
CA ASP A 89 22.29 -4.15 6.66
C ASP A 89 23.37 -3.13 6.24
N GLY A 90 23.14 -1.84 6.51
CA GLY A 90 24.03 -0.74 6.16
C GLY A 90 23.86 -0.21 4.75
N SER A 91 23.07 -0.84 3.89
CA SER A 91 22.73 -0.32 2.56
C SER A 91 21.79 0.88 2.65
N VAL A 92 21.58 1.57 1.53
CA VAL A 92 20.75 2.77 1.48
C VAL A 92 19.62 2.58 0.47
N LEU A 93 18.43 3.01 0.84
CA LEU A 93 17.30 3.18 -0.06
C LEU A 93 17.14 4.66 -0.40
N VAL A 94 17.10 4.95 -1.71
CA VAL A 94 16.87 6.28 -2.24
C VAL A 94 15.55 6.26 -3.00
N VAL A 95 14.53 6.92 -2.48
CA VAL A 95 13.22 7.04 -3.13
C VAL A 95 13.06 8.45 -3.65
N VAL A 96 12.74 8.57 -4.93
CA VAL A 96 12.34 9.82 -5.57
C VAL A 96 10.88 9.68 -5.96
N ALA A 97 10.02 10.52 -5.43
CA ALA A 97 8.62 10.56 -5.81
C ALA A 97 8.30 11.88 -6.52
N GLN A 98 7.63 11.79 -7.65
CA GLN A 98 7.24 12.94 -8.47
C GLN A 98 6.54 14.00 -7.62
N GLY A 99 7.01 15.25 -7.71
CA GLY A 99 6.42 16.38 -6.98
C GLY A 99 4.93 16.57 -7.31
N ASP A 100 4.15 17.05 -6.34
CA ASP A 100 2.71 17.31 -6.47
C ASP A 100 1.87 16.10 -6.92
N SER A 101 2.38 14.87 -6.74
CA SER A 101 1.68 13.63 -7.03
C SER A 101 1.02 13.03 -5.78
N THR A 102 0.02 12.16 -6.02
CA THR A 102 -0.62 11.40 -4.94
C THR A 102 0.39 10.47 -4.27
N VAL A 103 1.30 9.87 -5.06
CA VAL A 103 2.33 8.99 -4.51
C VAL A 103 3.33 9.74 -3.64
N ALA A 104 3.68 11.00 -3.95
CA ALA A 104 4.53 11.82 -3.07
C ALA A 104 3.82 12.14 -1.75
N SER A 105 2.52 12.44 -1.78
CA SER A 105 1.70 12.65 -0.57
C SER A 105 1.67 11.40 0.30
N GLN A 106 1.55 10.23 -0.29
CA GLN A 106 1.55 8.96 0.39
C GLN A 106 2.93 8.62 0.98
N VAL A 107 4.03 8.88 0.25
CA VAL A 107 5.39 8.71 0.77
C VAL A 107 5.65 9.65 1.95
N ARG A 108 5.22 10.92 1.88
CA ARG A 108 5.29 11.85 3.03
C ARG A 108 4.54 11.31 4.23
N TRP A 109 3.33 10.80 4.01
CA TRP A 109 2.51 10.24 5.06
C TRP A 109 3.16 8.98 5.67
N LEU A 110 3.66 8.05 4.85
CA LEU A 110 4.33 6.83 5.27
C LEU A 110 5.54 7.11 6.19
N PHE A 111 6.33 8.13 5.87
CA PHE A 111 7.50 8.52 6.66
C PHE A 111 7.22 9.61 7.70
N GLY A 112 5.94 9.92 7.98
CA GLY A 112 5.55 10.93 8.98
C GLY A 112 5.98 12.36 8.63
N ALA A 113 6.10 12.67 7.34
CA ALA A 113 6.60 13.94 6.82
C ALA A 113 5.51 14.84 6.23
N GLN A 114 4.24 14.70 6.67
CA GLN A 114 3.10 15.44 6.11
C GLN A 114 3.25 16.96 6.27
N ASN A 115 3.86 17.39 7.36
CA ASN A 115 4.06 18.82 7.66
C ASN A 115 5.41 19.36 7.16
N PHE A 116 6.14 18.60 6.34
CA PHE A 116 7.41 19.04 5.77
C PHE A 116 7.15 19.99 4.60
N ASP A 117 7.56 21.23 4.71
CA ASP A 117 7.35 22.31 3.72
C ASP A 117 8.28 22.23 2.51
N GLY A 118 9.19 21.24 2.47
CA GLY A 118 10.15 21.06 1.39
C GLY A 118 11.42 21.91 1.52
N THR A 119 11.59 22.65 2.62
CA THR A 119 12.82 23.42 2.88
C THR A 119 13.78 22.62 3.77
N GLY A 120 15.01 22.40 3.29
CA GLY A 120 16.05 21.66 4.02
C GLY A 120 15.82 20.16 4.07
N TYR A 121 16.15 19.53 5.18
CA TYR A 121 16.05 18.08 5.42
C TYR A 121 15.31 17.81 6.72
N LEU A 122 14.34 16.90 6.67
CA LEU A 122 13.70 16.31 7.85
C LEU A 122 14.38 14.98 8.17
N ILE A 123 14.87 14.82 9.42
CA ILE A 123 15.43 13.55 9.90
C ILE A 123 14.42 12.86 10.81
N ARG A 124 14.30 11.55 10.64
CA ARG A 124 13.57 10.64 11.53
C ARG A 124 14.50 9.48 11.90
N GLU A 125 14.79 9.30 13.19
CA GLU A 125 15.67 8.24 13.67
C GLU A 125 14.93 6.90 13.78
N ASN A 126 13.65 6.92 14.17
CA ASN A 126 12.77 5.75 14.18
C ASN A 126 11.38 6.22 13.71
N PRO A 127 10.93 5.82 12.54
CA PRO A 127 9.59 6.15 12.09
C PRO A 127 8.49 5.30 12.77
N GLU A 128 8.78 4.67 13.91
CA GLU A 128 7.79 4.03 14.76
C GLU A 128 6.80 5.09 15.25
N THR A 129 5.68 5.17 14.57
CA THR A 129 4.61 6.12 14.88
C THR A 129 3.28 5.39 14.85
N GLU A 130 2.20 6.06 15.24
CA GLU A 130 0.80 5.63 15.14
C GLU A 130 0.43 4.96 13.80
N GLN A 131 1.37 4.95 12.87
CA GLN A 131 1.27 4.46 11.50
C GLN A 131 1.51 2.95 11.35
N ASP A 132 2.02 2.26 12.36
CA ASP A 132 2.12 0.78 12.35
C ASP A 132 0.75 0.12 12.08
N ARG A 133 -0.33 0.85 12.41
CA ARG A 133 -1.69 0.42 12.17
C ARG A 133 -2.14 0.49 10.71
N ILE A 134 -1.37 1.14 9.84
CA ILE A 134 -1.75 1.33 8.44
C ILE A 134 -0.75 0.64 7.49
N ALA A 135 0.05 -0.27 8.01
CA ALA A 135 0.99 -1.08 7.23
C ALA A 135 0.33 -1.80 6.05
N PHE A 136 -0.95 -2.18 6.20
CA PHE A 136 -1.72 -2.79 5.11
C PHE A 136 -1.91 -1.86 3.90
N ALA A 137 -2.34 -0.63 4.13
CA ALA A 137 -2.58 0.34 3.06
C ALA A 137 -1.28 0.86 2.41
N SER A 138 -0.21 0.94 3.20
CA SER A 138 1.12 1.35 2.73
C SER A 138 1.87 0.24 2.01
N ARG A 139 1.37 -0.99 2.07
CA ARG A 139 2.07 -2.17 1.59
C ARG A 139 2.46 -2.06 0.12
N ALA A 140 1.60 -1.58 -0.75
CA ALA A 140 1.89 -1.45 -2.17
C ALA A 140 3.15 -0.58 -2.42
N ILE A 141 3.30 0.51 -1.65
CA ILE A 141 4.50 1.35 -1.71
C ILE A 141 5.68 0.66 -1.05
N LEU A 142 5.50 0.07 0.13
CA LEU A 142 6.58 -0.63 0.82
C LEU A 142 7.14 -1.78 -0.03
N GLU A 143 6.28 -2.57 -0.66
CA GLU A 143 6.68 -3.61 -1.61
C GLU A 143 7.38 -3.01 -2.84
N ALA A 144 6.86 -1.91 -3.39
CA ALA A 144 7.46 -1.23 -4.55
C ALA A 144 8.87 -0.70 -4.26
N ILE A 145 9.11 -0.17 -3.05
CA ILE A 145 10.42 0.30 -2.62
C ILE A 145 11.30 -0.80 -2.02
N GLY A 146 10.79 -2.05 -1.94
CA GLY A 146 11.53 -3.22 -1.44
C GLY A 146 11.79 -3.16 0.07
N VAL A 147 10.85 -2.64 0.82
CA VAL A 147 10.85 -2.65 2.30
C VAL A 147 9.90 -3.75 2.77
N ASP A 148 10.43 -4.75 3.46
CA ASP A 148 9.62 -5.74 4.16
C ASP A 148 9.19 -5.18 5.52
N VAL A 149 7.89 -5.27 5.81
CA VAL A 149 7.37 -4.98 7.13
C VAL A 149 7.57 -6.24 7.98
N GLU A 150 8.43 -6.16 8.98
CA GLU A 150 8.55 -7.22 9.98
C GLU A 150 7.26 -7.26 10.82
N THR A 151 6.48 -8.32 10.62
CA THR A 151 5.39 -8.65 11.55
C THR A 151 6.01 -9.43 12.71
N SER A 152 5.79 -8.97 13.94
CA SER A 152 6.13 -9.75 15.13
C SER A 152 5.53 -11.16 15.04
N GLN A 153 6.27 -12.18 15.52
CA GLN A 153 5.72 -13.54 15.58
C GLN A 153 4.44 -13.50 16.41
N ASP A 154 3.33 -13.86 15.78
CA ASP A 154 2.04 -13.85 16.46
C ASP A 154 1.95 -15.10 17.38
N ALA A 155 1.62 -14.87 18.67
CA ALA A 155 1.38 -15.94 19.63
C ALA A 155 0.26 -16.91 19.24
N MET A 156 -0.50 -16.57 18.19
CA MET A 156 -1.63 -17.36 17.70
C MET A 156 -1.24 -18.47 16.71
N LEU A 157 0.05 -18.63 16.37
CA LEU A 157 0.48 -19.62 15.38
C LEU A 157 0.04 -21.06 15.77
N GLU A 158 0.25 -21.45 17.01
CA GLU A 158 -0.12 -22.79 17.48
C GLU A 158 -1.64 -23.04 17.40
N ASP A 159 -2.43 -22.01 17.73
CA ASP A 159 -3.89 -22.09 17.61
C ASP A 159 -4.34 -22.20 16.15
N MET A 160 -3.72 -21.43 15.25
CA MET A 160 -3.98 -21.54 13.81
C MET A 160 -3.61 -22.92 13.25
N LEU A 161 -2.45 -23.46 13.61
CA LEU A 161 -2.02 -24.79 13.15
C LEU A 161 -2.97 -25.89 13.60
N ARG A 162 -3.40 -25.83 14.87
CA ARG A 162 -4.37 -26.78 15.42
C ARG A 162 -5.73 -26.65 14.73
N ARG A 163 -6.23 -25.43 14.56
CA ARG A 163 -7.55 -25.14 14.00
C ARG A 163 -7.64 -25.46 12.52
N PHE A 164 -6.60 -25.14 11.76
CA PHE A 164 -6.56 -25.31 10.31
C PHE A 164 -5.76 -26.54 9.85
N HIS A 165 -5.42 -27.43 10.78
CA HIS A 165 -4.73 -28.70 10.50
C HIS A 165 -3.44 -28.53 9.69
N GLY A 166 -2.69 -27.47 9.92
CA GLY A 166 -1.43 -27.18 9.22
C GLY A 166 -1.62 -26.86 7.73
N ALA A 167 -2.78 -26.37 7.32
CA ALA A 167 -3.08 -26.00 5.94
C ALA A 167 -3.63 -24.57 5.84
N PHE A 168 -3.66 -24.01 4.62
CA PHE A 168 -4.34 -22.74 4.39
C PHE A 168 -5.86 -22.94 4.43
N PRO A 169 -6.59 -22.27 5.34
CA PRO A 169 -8.05 -22.32 5.37
C PRO A 169 -8.68 -21.55 4.20
N SER A 170 -9.99 -21.74 4.02
CA SER A 170 -10.74 -20.85 3.15
C SER A 170 -10.68 -19.40 3.65
N THR A 171 -10.73 -18.41 2.75
CA THR A 171 -10.65 -17.00 3.14
C THR A 171 -11.80 -16.62 4.08
N ARG A 172 -12.99 -17.18 3.88
CA ARG A 172 -14.15 -16.91 4.75
C ARG A 172 -13.92 -17.38 6.19
N GLU A 173 -13.38 -18.60 6.37
CA GLU A 173 -13.03 -19.13 7.70
C GLU A 173 -11.94 -18.31 8.35
N PHE A 174 -10.91 -17.95 7.57
CA PHE A 174 -9.80 -17.17 8.08
C PHE A 174 -10.22 -15.75 8.48
N SER A 175 -11.05 -15.08 7.67
CA SER A 175 -11.63 -13.76 8.02
C SER A 175 -12.46 -13.83 9.30
N SER A 176 -13.25 -14.91 9.49
CA SER A 176 -14.01 -15.12 10.73
C SER A 176 -13.11 -15.33 11.94
N TYR A 177 -12.06 -16.14 11.77
CA TYR A 177 -11.08 -16.37 12.81
C TYR A 177 -10.35 -15.07 13.17
N ALA A 178 -9.88 -14.31 12.20
CA ALA A 178 -9.19 -13.04 12.43
C ALA A 178 -10.04 -12.08 13.28
N ARG A 179 -11.32 -11.92 12.94
CA ARG A 179 -12.24 -11.11 13.75
C ARG A 179 -12.38 -11.61 15.18
N SER A 180 -12.46 -12.94 15.38
CA SER A 180 -12.62 -13.53 16.71
C SER A 180 -11.41 -13.36 17.62
N THR A 181 -10.22 -13.13 17.06
CA THR A 181 -8.98 -12.92 17.82
C THR A 181 -8.74 -11.46 18.22
N LEU A 182 -9.57 -10.54 17.73
CA LEU A 182 -9.43 -9.12 18.00
C LEU A 182 -10.36 -8.71 19.13
N THR A 183 -9.81 -8.35 20.27
CA THR A 183 -10.56 -7.84 21.42
C THR A 183 -10.63 -6.31 21.38
N GLY A 184 -11.77 -5.74 21.80
CA GLY A 184 -11.93 -4.28 21.90
C GLY A 184 -12.33 -3.57 20.60
N VAL A 185 -12.66 -4.31 19.55
CA VAL A 185 -13.23 -3.78 18.31
C VAL A 185 -14.66 -4.27 18.17
N HIS A 186 -15.63 -3.35 18.20
CA HIS A 186 -17.05 -3.68 18.13
C HIS A 186 -17.65 -3.15 16.82
N HIS A 187 -18.60 -3.88 16.27
CA HIS A 187 -19.31 -3.49 15.04
C HIS A 187 -20.08 -2.17 15.16
N GLY A 188 -20.36 -1.72 16.40
CA GLY A 188 -20.97 -0.42 16.70
C GLY A 188 -19.98 0.75 16.69
N ASP A 189 -18.68 0.49 16.63
CA ASP A 189 -17.65 1.51 16.51
C ASP A 189 -17.64 2.09 15.08
N ASN A 190 -16.85 3.13 14.84
CA ASN A 190 -16.71 3.69 13.49
C ASN A 190 -16.33 2.63 12.46
N GLY A 191 -17.12 2.47 11.38
CA GLY A 191 -16.99 1.39 10.40
C GLY A 191 -15.67 1.37 9.67
N ASP A 192 -15.10 2.54 9.38
CA ASP A 192 -13.79 2.67 8.76
C ASP A 192 -12.70 2.08 9.68
N GLY A 193 -12.73 2.42 10.96
CA GLY A 193 -11.80 1.92 11.97
C GLY A 193 -11.93 0.41 12.18
N VAL A 194 -13.17 -0.08 12.24
CA VAL A 194 -13.47 -1.51 12.39
C VAL A 194 -12.93 -2.31 11.21
N LEU A 195 -13.23 -1.87 9.98
CA LEU A 195 -12.75 -2.54 8.77
C LEU A 195 -11.22 -2.60 8.73
N MET A 196 -10.57 -1.48 8.99
CA MET A 196 -9.10 -1.41 8.98
C MET A 196 -8.50 -2.34 10.03
N ALA A 197 -9.00 -2.34 11.25
CA ALA A 197 -8.51 -3.21 12.31
C ALA A 197 -8.66 -4.72 11.95
N TRP A 198 -9.77 -5.11 11.34
CA TRP A 198 -9.97 -6.49 10.90
C TRP A 198 -9.03 -6.89 9.77
N MET A 199 -8.84 -6.00 8.79
CA MET A 199 -7.92 -6.25 7.67
C MET A 199 -6.46 -6.37 8.14
N GLU A 200 -6.01 -5.49 9.02
CA GLU A 200 -4.67 -5.54 9.60
C GLU A 200 -4.46 -6.83 10.41
N ARG A 201 -5.44 -7.17 11.25
CA ARG A 201 -5.38 -8.40 12.04
C ARG A 201 -5.30 -9.64 11.16
N GLU A 202 -6.16 -9.74 10.15
CA GLU A 202 -6.15 -10.87 9.21
C GLU A 202 -4.83 -10.96 8.47
N GLU A 203 -4.27 -9.84 8.07
CA GLU A 203 -2.99 -9.83 7.36
C GLU A 203 -1.83 -10.28 8.24
N SER A 204 -1.76 -9.80 9.48
CA SER A 204 -0.75 -10.23 10.45
C SER A 204 -0.79 -11.74 10.68
N LEU A 205 -1.97 -12.28 10.98
CA LEU A 205 -2.18 -13.72 11.18
C LEU A 205 -1.82 -14.52 9.92
N PHE A 206 -2.25 -14.04 8.76
CA PHE A 206 -1.98 -14.74 7.50
C PHE A 206 -0.47 -14.82 7.22
N ARG A 207 0.27 -13.73 7.43
CA ARG A 207 1.72 -13.73 7.21
C ARG A 207 2.45 -14.67 8.14
N THR A 208 2.00 -14.75 9.39
CA THR A 208 2.54 -15.69 10.38
C THR A 208 2.30 -17.14 9.93
N LEU A 209 1.06 -17.46 9.54
CA LEU A 209 0.71 -18.80 9.05
C LEU A 209 1.44 -19.14 7.74
N GLU A 210 1.45 -18.21 6.77
CA GLU A 210 2.11 -18.42 5.48
C GLU A 210 3.60 -18.69 5.67
N ARG A 211 4.30 -17.90 6.47
CA ARG A 211 5.73 -18.07 6.76
C ARG A 211 6.01 -19.48 7.28
N HIS A 212 5.19 -19.97 8.18
CA HIS A 212 5.32 -21.33 8.71
C HIS A 212 5.06 -22.41 7.65
N LEU A 213 3.96 -22.30 6.90
CA LEU A 213 3.55 -23.31 5.93
C LEU A 213 4.46 -23.43 4.70
N ILE A 214 5.18 -22.37 4.35
CA ILE A 214 6.10 -22.38 3.20
C ILE A 214 7.57 -22.55 3.60
N ALA A 215 7.89 -22.54 4.91
CA ALA A 215 9.25 -22.55 5.42
C ALA A 215 10.08 -23.73 4.89
N ASP A 216 9.55 -24.95 5.01
CA ASP A 216 10.26 -26.17 4.58
C ASP A 216 10.57 -26.15 3.09
N ARG A 217 9.65 -25.64 2.26
CA ARG A 217 9.86 -25.50 0.81
C ARG A 217 10.94 -24.48 0.48
N LEU A 218 10.99 -23.37 1.24
CA LEU A 218 12.05 -22.36 1.07
C LEU A 218 13.42 -22.90 1.48
N VAL A 219 13.49 -23.63 2.61
CA VAL A 219 14.73 -24.27 3.09
C VAL A 219 15.22 -25.33 2.10
N ALA A 220 14.35 -26.19 1.57
CA ALA A 220 14.67 -27.19 0.57
C ALA A 220 15.19 -26.55 -0.75
N GLY A 221 14.74 -25.34 -1.04
CA GLY A 221 15.13 -24.60 -2.25
C GLY A 221 14.64 -25.25 -3.54
N PHE A 222 15.23 -24.82 -4.64
CA PHE A 222 14.85 -25.25 -6.00
C PHE A 222 16.03 -25.79 -6.81
N GLY A 223 17.25 -25.82 -6.23
CA GLY A 223 18.45 -26.23 -6.94
C GLY A 223 18.65 -25.39 -8.20
N HIS A 224 18.68 -26.07 -9.37
CA HIS A 224 18.79 -25.43 -10.68
C HIS A 224 17.45 -25.32 -11.42
N ASP A 225 16.32 -25.72 -10.77
CA ASP A 225 14.99 -25.71 -11.40
C ASP A 225 14.35 -24.32 -11.30
N VAL A 226 14.61 -23.48 -12.29
CA VAL A 226 14.09 -22.11 -12.40
C VAL A 226 12.57 -22.11 -12.57
N ASP A 227 12.01 -23.06 -13.32
CA ASP A 227 10.57 -23.13 -13.58
C ASP A 227 9.79 -23.48 -12.30
N ALA A 228 10.31 -24.40 -11.49
CA ALA A 228 9.73 -24.71 -10.19
C ALA A 228 9.78 -23.51 -9.22
N PHE A 229 10.87 -22.74 -9.23
CA PHE A 229 10.97 -21.51 -8.45
C PHE A 229 9.93 -20.47 -8.89
N ILE A 230 9.80 -20.23 -10.19
CA ILE A 230 8.84 -19.27 -10.75
C ILE A 230 7.41 -19.72 -10.41
N ALA A 231 7.06 -20.98 -10.62
CA ALA A 231 5.74 -21.52 -10.32
C ALA A 231 5.38 -21.37 -8.83
N PHE A 232 6.32 -21.67 -7.94
CA PHE A 232 6.14 -21.49 -6.50
C PHE A 232 5.95 -20.01 -6.13
N SER A 233 6.81 -19.14 -6.63
CA SER A 233 6.73 -17.69 -6.37
C SER A 233 5.39 -17.12 -6.82
N LEU A 234 4.94 -17.45 -8.03
CA LEU A 234 3.64 -17.06 -8.57
C LEU A 234 2.48 -17.60 -7.72
N SER A 235 2.57 -18.84 -7.23
CA SER A 235 1.53 -19.42 -6.37
C SER A 235 1.37 -18.64 -5.07
N VAL A 236 2.47 -18.26 -4.44
CA VAL A 236 2.48 -17.44 -3.21
C VAL A 236 1.88 -16.06 -3.49
N GLN A 237 2.33 -15.39 -4.55
CA GLN A 237 1.84 -14.06 -4.91
C GLN A 237 0.35 -14.06 -5.25
N ASN A 238 -0.11 -15.05 -6.04
CA ASN A 238 -1.52 -15.17 -6.41
C ASN A 238 -2.41 -15.44 -5.20
N ARG A 239 -1.96 -16.28 -4.25
CA ARG A 239 -2.67 -16.52 -2.98
C ARG A 239 -2.82 -15.24 -2.18
N ARG A 240 -1.75 -14.46 -2.02
CA ARG A 240 -1.78 -13.17 -1.33
C ARG A 240 -2.78 -12.21 -1.96
N LYS A 241 -2.71 -12.02 -3.29
CA LYS A 241 -3.61 -11.11 -4.04
C LYS A 241 -5.08 -11.53 -3.93
N SER A 242 -5.37 -12.81 -4.17
CA SER A 242 -6.73 -13.35 -4.11
C SER A 242 -7.32 -13.25 -2.71
N ARG A 243 -6.52 -13.60 -1.68
CA ARG A 243 -6.97 -13.55 -0.29
C ARG A 243 -7.36 -12.14 0.14
N VAL A 244 -6.54 -11.15 -0.16
CA VAL A 244 -6.80 -9.76 0.25
C VAL A 244 -8.12 -9.24 -0.30
N GLY A 245 -8.43 -9.50 -1.57
CA GLY A 245 -9.71 -9.10 -2.16
C GLY A 245 -10.90 -9.76 -1.47
N LEU A 246 -10.84 -11.09 -1.29
CA LEU A 246 -11.91 -11.84 -0.62
C LEU A 246 -12.05 -11.48 0.87
N ALA A 247 -10.94 -11.21 1.57
CA ALA A 247 -10.96 -10.76 2.96
C ALA A 247 -11.71 -9.44 3.11
N LEU A 248 -11.42 -8.47 2.23
CA LEU A 248 -12.09 -7.18 2.23
C LEU A 248 -13.60 -7.34 2.05
N GLU A 249 -14.04 -8.15 1.09
CA GLU A 249 -15.46 -8.46 0.89
C GLU A 249 -16.08 -9.16 2.10
N ASN A 250 -15.39 -10.12 2.73
CA ASN A 250 -15.90 -10.86 3.88
C ASN A 250 -16.05 -9.98 5.12
N HIS A 251 -15.14 -9.04 5.33
CA HIS A 251 -15.24 -8.09 6.44
C HIS A 251 -16.36 -7.08 6.22
N LEU A 252 -16.52 -6.57 5.00
CA LEU A 252 -17.62 -5.68 4.64
C LEU A 252 -18.98 -6.37 4.78
N GLU A 253 -19.15 -7.60 4.27
CA GLU A 253 -20.37 -8.37 4.43
C GLU A 253 -20.72 -8.53 5.92
N HIS A 254 -19.72 -8.89 6.73
CA HIS A 254 -19.92 -9.02 8.17
C HIS A 254 -20.35 -7.70 8.83
N LEU A 255 -19.70 -6.57 8.47
CA LEU A 255 -20.04 -5.25 8.98
C LEU A 255 -21.49 -4.87 8.60
N PHE A 256 -21.88 -5.07 7.35
CA PHE A 256 -23.23 -4.78 6.87
C PHE A 256 -24.28 -5.63 7.58
N LEU A 257 -24.03 -6.93 7.76
CA LEU A 257 -24.93 -7.84 8.50
C LEU A 257 -25.12 -7.40 9.96
N GLN A 258 -24.02 -7.08 10.64
CA GLN A 258 -24.07 -6.66 12.04
C GLN A 258 -24.78 -5.31 12.25
N ARG A 259 -24.76 -4.45 11.22
CA ARG A 259 -25.45 -3.15 11.23
C ARG A 259 -26.87 -3.19 10.65
N GLY A 260 -27.35 -4.38 10.30
CA GLY A 260 -28.70 -4.54 9.72
C GLY A 260 -28.85 -3.93 8.33
N VAL A 261 -27.76 -3.69 7.61
CA VAL A 261 -27.80 -3.16 6.24
C VAL A 261 -28.20 -4.28 5.28
N ARG A 262 -29.39 -4.16 4.69
CA ARG A 262 -29.88 -5.13 3.72
C ARG A 262 -29.07 -5.06 2.43
N HIS A 263 -28.56 -6.19 1.97
CA HIS A 263 -27.77 -6.29 0.74
C HIS A 263 -27.85 -7.70 0.15
N SER A 264 -27.43 -7.83 -1.08
CA SER A 264 -27.09 -9.10 -1.72
C SER A 264 -25.65 -9.06 -2.19
N ARG A 265 -24.88 -10.09 -1.87
CA ARG A 265 -23.52 -10.28 -2.37
C ARG A 265 -23.55 -11.10 -3.66
N THR A 266 -22.81 -10.70 -4.67
CA THR A 266 -22.68 -11.39 -5.96
C THR A 266 -24.02 -11.62 -6.70
N GLY A 267 -25.00 -10.72 -6.54
CA GLY A 267 -26.26 -10.76 -7.29
C GLY A 267 -26.02 -10.59 -8.79
N VAL A 268 -26.70 -11.40 -9.62
CA VAL A 268 -26.55 -11.32 -11.08
C VAL A 268 -27.31 -10.11 -11.61
N THR A 269 -26.66 -9.29 -12.43
CA THR A 269 -27.25 -8.14 -13.15
C THR A 269 -27.15 -8.34 -14.68
N GLU A 270 -27.28 -7.27 -15.45
CA GLU A 270 -27.18 -7.30 -16.91
C GLU A 270 -25.83 -7.91 -17.35
N ASN A 271 -25.83 -8.53 -18.53
CA ASN A 271 -24.64 -9.16 -19.13
C ASN A 271 -23.98 -10.24 -18.23
N ARG A 272 -24.75 -10.82 -17.30
CA ARG A 272 -24.25 -11.77 -16.28
C ARG A 272 -23.19 -11.18 -15.37
N SER A 273 -23.14 -9.88 -15.25
CA SER A 273 -22.28 -9.19 -14.28
C SER A 273 -22.69 -9.57 -12.86
N LYS A 274 -21.73 -9.59 -11.96
CA LYS A 274 -21.91 -9.94 -10.55
C LYS A 274 -21.22 -8.89 -9.68
N PRO A 275 -21.88 -7.74 -9.46
CA PRO A 275 -21.36 -6.74 -8.57
C PRO A 275 -21.13 -7.32 -7.16
N ASP A 276 -20.11 -6.85 -6.48
CA ASP A 276 -19.72 -7.39 -5.18
C ASP A 276 -20.87 -7.22 -4.17
N PHE A 277 -21.53 -6.04 -4.14
CA PHE A 277 -22.72 -5.80 -3.31
C PHE A 277 -23.79 -4.97 -4.02
N LEU A 278 -25.05 -5.38 -3.84
CA LEU A 278 -26.25 -4.66 -4.26
C LEU A 278 -27.13 -4.32 -3.06
N PHE A 279 -27.60 -3.07 -2.98
CA PHE A 279 -28.45 -2.61 -1.91
C PHE A 279 -29.80 -2.12 -2.49
N PRO A 280 -30.93 -2.41 -1.81
CA PRO A 280 -31.05 -3.27 -0.64
C PRO A 280 -30.98 -4.76 -0.98
N GLY A 281 -30.89 -5.15 -2.26
CA GLY A 281 -30.70 -6.52 -2.67
C GLY A 281 -31.06 -6.79 -4.12
N VAL A 282 -30.73 -7.99 -4.61
CA VAL A 282 -30.92 -8.40 -6.00
C VAL A 282 -32.40 -8.51 -6.39
N GLN A 283 -33.28 -8.84 -5.46
CA GLN A 283 -34.73 -8.89 -5.73
C GLN A 283 -35.26 -7.51 -6.09
N GLN A 284 -34.92 -6.48 -5.33
CA GLN A 284 -35.29 -5.09 -5.59
C GLN A 284 -34.64 -4.58 -6.88
N TYR A 285 -33.44 -5.06 -7.18
CA TYR A 285 -32.78 -4.72 -8.42
C TYR A 285 -33.57 -5.21 -9.66
N HIS A 286 -34.14 -6.41 -9.60
CA HIS A 286 -34.94 -6.99 -10.71
C HIS A 286 -36.40 -6.55 -10.71
N ASP A 287 -36.88 -5.95 -9.62
CA ASP A 287 -38.22 -5.39 -9.57
C ASP A 287 -38.25 -4.01 -10.24
N PHE A 288 -38.81 -3.92 -11.44
CA PHE A 288 -38.92 -2.65 -12.16
C PHE A 288 -39.88 -1.64 -11.52
N ALA A 289 -40.76 -2.06 -10.60
CA ALA A 289 -41.59 -1.17 -9.80
C ALA A 289 -40.80 -0.53 -8.65
N PHE A 290 -39.64 -1.09 -8.28
CA PHE A 290 -38.79 -0.51 -7.27
C PHE A 290 -38.04 0.71 -7.82
N ASP A 291 -38.09 1.84 -7.09
CA ASP A 291 -37.42 3.09 -7.49
C ASP A 291 -35.89 2.90 -7.60
N ALA A 292 -35.37 3.08 -8.83
CA ALA A 292 -33.94 2.92 -9.12
C ALA A 292 -33.05 3.88 -8.32
N LYS A 293 -33.57 5.04 -7.87
CA LYS A 293 -32.84 5.98 -7.02
C LYS A 293 -32.54 5.42 -5.61
N ARG A 294 -33.23 4.37 -5.20
CA ARG A 294 -33.04 3.67 -3.94
C ARG A 294 -32.13 2.44 -4.08
N LEU A 295 -31.68 2.17 -5.28
CA LEU A 295 -30.70 1.13 -5.55
C LEU A 295 -29.30 1.70 -5.41
N THR A 296 -28.40 0.92 -4.82
CA THR A 296 -26.97 1.25 -4.73
C THR A 296 -26.16 0.02 -5.10
N VAL A 297 -25.07 0.22 -5.82
CA VAL A 297 -24.07 -0.82 -6.10
C VAL A 297 -22.74 -0.39 -5.49
N LEU A 298 -22.04 -1.35 -4.90
CA LEU A 298 -20.70 -1.18 -4.37
C LEU A 298 -19.79 -2.26 -4.96
N GLY A 299 -18.87 -1.85 -5.81
CA GLY A 299 -17.75 -2.67 -6.21
C GLY A 299 -16.67 -2.63 -5.14
N VAL A 300 -15.96 -3.74 -4.93
CA VAL A 300 -14.89 -3.85 -3.93
C VAL A 300 -13.63 -4.34 -4.60
N LYS A 301 -12.58 -3.55 -4.55
CA LYS A 301 -11.30 -3.90 -5.17
C LYS A 301 -10.16 -3.57 -4.22
N SER A 302 -9.38 -4.58 -3.85
CA SER A 302 -8.19 -4.37 -3.00
C SER A 302 -7.13 -3.52 -3.68
N THR A 303 -7.05 -3.60 -5.03
CA THR A 303 -6.23 -2.74 -5.88
C THR A 303 -7.08 -2.18 -7.00
N CYS A 304 -7.01 -0.89 -7.19
CA CYS A 304 -7.90 -0.14 -8.07
C CYS A 304 -7.36 -0.09 -9.51
N LYS A 305 -6.13 0.36 -9.71
CA LYS A 305 -5.49 0.55 -11.01
C LYS A 305 -6.52 0.64 -12.16
N ASP A 306 -6.46 -0.23 -13.17
CA ASP A 306 -7.42 -0.26 -14.27
C ASP A 306 -8.71 -1.04 -13.96
N ARG A 307 -8.78 -1.73 -12.81
CA ARG A 307 -9.92 -2.59 -12.46
C ARG A 307 -11.19 -1.83 -12.07
N TRP A 308 -11.08 -0.56 -11.71
CA TRP A 308 -12.22 0.29 -11.39
C TRP A 308 -13.21 0.44 -12.57
N ARG A 309 -12.70 0.36 -13.82
CA ARG A 309 -13.54 0.44 -15.02
C ARG A 309 -14.53 -0.73 -15.13
N GLN A 310 -14.23 -1.88 -14.52
CA GLN A 310 -15.13 -3.03 -14.49
C GLN A 310 -16.45 -2.71 -13.79
N VAL A 311 -16.40 -1.91 -12.70
CA VAL A 311 -17.58 -1.51 -11.93
C VAL A 311 -18.54 -0.66 -12.77
N LEU A 312 -18.06 0.08 -13.76
CA LEU A 312 -18.89 0.91 -14.62
C LEU A 312 -19.86 0.09 -15.48
N ALA A 313 -19.49 -1.14 -15.83
CA ALA A 313 -20.31 -2.05 -16.63
C ALA A 313 -21.26 -2.92 -15.80
N GLU A 314 -21.30 -2.73 -14.49
CA GLU A 314 -22.14 -3.48 -13.58
C GLU A 314 -23.40 -2.69 -13.22
N ALA A 315 -24.54 -3.37 -13.03
CA ALA A 315 -25.78 -2.80 -12.53
C ALA A 315 -26.26 -1.54 -13.30
N ASP A 316 -26.67 -1.70 -14.54
CA ASP A 316 -27.07 -0.61 -15.46
C ASP A 316 -28.21 0.28 -14.93
N ARG A 317 -29.08 -0.26 -14.06
CA ARG A 317 -30.15 0.50 -13.40
C ARG A 317 -29.64 1.52 -12.38
N VAL A 318 -28.38 1.41 -11.94
CA VAL A 318 -27.78 2.32 -10.93
C VAL A 318 -26.93 3.35 -11.64
N GLU A 319 -27.35 4.60 -11.60
CA GLU A 319 -26.66 5.70 -12.31
C GLU A 319 -25.33 6.05 -11.64
N GLN A 320 -25.32 6.29 -10.32
CA GLN A 320 -24.10 6.55 -9.57
C GLN A 320 -23.61 5.29 -8.89
N LYS A 321 -22.46 4.83 -9.26
CA LYS A 321 -21.84 3.61 -8.73
C LYS A 321 -20.83 3.96 -7.63
N HIS A 322 -20.56 3.00 -6.76
CA HIS A 322 -19.60 3.15 -5.69
C HIS A 322 -18.50 2.10 -5.82
N LEU A 323 -17.29 2.50 -5.56
CA LEU A 323 -16.12 1.61 -5.51
C LEU A 323 -15.41 1.78 -4.20
N LEU A 324 -15.35 0.71 -3.41
CA LEU A 324 -14.55 0.67 -2.19
C LEU A 324 -13.19 0.05 -2.48
N THR A 325 -12.16 0.72 -2.00
CA THR A 325 -10.79 0.22 -2.07
C THR A 325 -10.00 0.60 -0.82
N LEU A 326 -8.91 -0.11 -0.58
CA LEU A 326 -7.90 0.25 0.41
C LEU A 326 -6.62 0.76 -0.24
N GLU A 327 -6.63 0.91 -1.57
CA GLU A 327 -5.48 1.45 -2.31
C GLU A 327 -5.36 2.96 -2.09
N SER A 328 -4.20 3.36 -1.67
CA SER A 328 -3.89 4.75 -1.30
C SER A 328 -3.16 5.54 -2.39
N ALA A 329 -2.88 4.93 -3.54
CA ALA A 329 -2.08 5.51 -4.63
C ALA A 329 -2.89 5.70 -5.92
N ILE A 330 -4.07 6.31 -5.84
CA ILE A 330 -4.89 6.60 -7.02
C ILE A 330 -4.62 8.03 -7.45
N SER A 331 -4.14 8.22 -8.69
CA SER A 331 -3.77 9.52 -9.22
C SER A 331 -4.97 10.49 -9.33
N SER A 332 -4.68 11.79 -9.35
CA SER A 332 -5.70 12.81 -9.57
C SER A 332 -6.43 12.60 -10.90
N ASN A 333 -5.70 12.26 -11.97
CA ASN A 333 -6.30 11.98 -13.27
C ASN A 333 -7.32 10.82 -13.20
N GLN A 334 -7.01 9.75 -12.47
CA GLN A 334 -7.92 8.61 -12.30
C GLN A 334 -9.16 8.99 -11.48
N THR A 335 -9.00 9.76 -10.40
CA THR A 335 -10.14 10.22 -9.60
C THR A 335 -11.03 11.21 -10.36
N ASP A 336 -10.45 12.05 -11.21
CA ASP A 336 -11.20 12.95 -12.09
C ASP A 336 -11.99 12.17 -13.15
N GLU A 337 -11.39 11.11 -13.74
CA GLU A 337 -12.09 10.23 -14.67
C GLU A 337 -13.24 9.47 -13.97
N MET A 338 -13.01 8.95 -12.76
CA MET A 338 -14.07 8.30 -11.96
C MET A 338 -15.24 9.25 -11.70
N ARG A 339 -14.95 10.49 -11.28
CA ARG A 339 -15.96 11.52 -11.05
C ARG A 339 -16.75 11.83 -12.31
N ALA A 340 -16.07 12.02 -13.45
CA ALA A 340 -16.72 12.28 -14.74
C ALA A 340 -17.64 11.11 -15.19
N LYS A 341 -17.32 9.88 -14.77
CA LYS A 341 -18.12 8.67 -15.04
C LYS A 341 -19.12 8.31 -13.93
N LYS A 342 -19.40 9.22 -13.01
CA LYS A 342 -20.33 9.03 -11.88
C LYS A 342 -19.98 7.80 -11.00
N LEU A 343 -18.70 7.55 -10.82
CA LEU A 343 -18.19 6.52 -9.90
C LEU A 343 -17.67 7.22 -8.64
N GLN A 344 -18.33 7.00 -7.51
CA GLN A 344 -17.90 7.50 -6.22
C GLN A 344 -16.86 6.57 -5.60
N LEU A 345 -15.69 7.10 -5.27
CA LEU A 345 -14.65 6.36 -4.57
C LEU A 345 -14.91 6.41 -3.07
N VAL A 346 -14.90 5.23 -2.44
CA VAL A 346 -15.11 5.03 -1.01
C VAL A 346 -13.82 4.48 -0.40
N LEU A 347 -13.31 5.15 0.61
CA LEU A 347 -12.12 4.72 1.37
C LEU A 347 -12.31 4.98 2.85
N PRO A 348 -11.74 4.15 3.73
CA PRO A 348 -11.66 4.48 5.15
C PRO A 348 -11.03 5.86 5.38
N ALA A 349 -11.61 6.64 6.30
CA ALA A 349 -11.21 8.03 6.55
C ALA A 349 -9.71 8.21 6.84
N GLN A 350 -9.09 7.19 7.46
CA GLN A 350 -7.65 7.18 7.76
C GLN A 350 -6.79 7.28 6.49
N LEU A 351 -7.29 6.77 5.36
CA LEU A 351 -6.58 6.77 4.08
C LEU A 351 -6.77 8.08 3.30
N HIS A 352 -7.75 8.91 3.63
CA HIS A 352 -7.98 10.17 2.91
C HIS A 352 -6.73 11.07 2.90
N ARG A 353 -5.94 11.04 3.99
CA ARG A 353 -4.71 11.84 4.11
C ARG A 353 -3.61 11.49 3.11
N THR A 354 -3.72 10.34 2.44
CA THR A 354 -2.77 9.93 1.40
C THR A 354 -3.08 10.56 0.04
N PHE A 355 -4.23 11.20 -0.09
CA PHE A 355 -4.68 11.85 -1.32
C PHE A 355 -4.45 13.36 -1.27
N LEU A 356 -4.42 14.00 -2.44
CA LEU A 356 -4.32 15.46 -2.53
C LEU A 356 -5.58 16.14 -1.96
N PRO A 357 -5.50 17.38 -1.42
CA PRO A 357 -6.65 18.07 -0.84
C PRO A 357 -7.86 18.16 -1.77
N ALA A 358 -7.65 18.37 -3.08
CA ALA A 358 -8.72 18.41 -4.07
C ALA A 358 -9.43 17.05 -4.24
N GLN A 359 -8.71 15.94 -4.10
CA GLN A 359 -9.28 14.61 -4.11
C GLN A 359 -10.04 14.32 -2.82
N GLN A 360 -9.46 14.66 -1.65
CA GLN A 360 -10.07 14.41 -0.33
C GLN A 360 -11.48 14.96 -0.21
N ALA A 361 -11.76 16.14 -0.79
CA ALA A 361 -13.08 16.77 -0.76
C ALA A 361 -14.18 15.95 -1.47
N TRP A 362 -13.79 15.00 -2.30
CA TRP A 362 -14.70 14.14 -3.08
C TRP A 362 -14.81 12.71 -2.52
N LEU A 363 -13.81 12.24 -1.77
CA LEU A 363 -13.82 10.89 -1.23
C LEU A 363 -14.97 10.67 -0.25
N ALA A 364 -15.56 9.48 -0.29
CA ALA A 364 -16.55 9.04 0.70
C ALA A 364 -15.95 8.04 1.68
N THR A 365 -16.57 7.87 2.83
CA THR A 365 -16.25 6.86 3.85
C THR A 365 -17.25 5.72 3.81
N ILE A 366 -17.04 4.69 4.65
CA ILE A 366 -17.97 3.57 4.81
C ILE A 366 -19.14 3.96 5.72
N GLU A 367 -18.96 4.97 6.57
CA GLU A 367 -20.00 5.52 7.47
C GLU A 367 -21.10 6.27 6.71
#